data_34bab615e98e54362c512018d2bacd79
#
_entry.id   34bab615e98e54362c512018d2bacd79
#
_cell.length_a   1.000
_cell.length_b   1.000
_cell.length_c   1.000
_cell.angle_alpha   90.00
_cell.angle_beta   90.00
_cell.angle_gamma   90.00
#
_symmetry.space_group_name_H-M   'P 1'
#
loop_
_entity.id
_entity.type
_entity.pdbx_description
1 polymer ?
#
loop_
_entity_poly.entity_id
_entity_poly.type
_entity_poly.pdbx_seq_one_letter_code
_entity_poly.pdbx_strand_id
1 'polypeptide(L)'
;MISTAQKIMLIVDSKTASALNQACGCARYAYNWARDTWFAKKKAGQKEVTCAELRKEFNEQKTDWMYESSKGSMDQAIKNFVLAKKRHYENPELFGFPKRKKYKSKRSFYIENDKARIVDTTHIKLPLIKLPVRLAEPVRPECLSGKINNFVVSKGSNDRWYISISYTYDDTTSLYGTDENGLVGIDMGVKTLMQLSTGECVANEHINKRHYKRLSRYQRMMSRRTYNSTHYKDIKKTFDKKNSYIKNFRKDLIHKATTEIVKHNMVVAIEDLNVKGMMSNHKLASAISDCGFGMIRRFLEYKSAKYGTLLLKVGRFFQSSKKCSGCGHVKEKLSLSEREYICEECGLVIDRDTNAAINVLAEALFIELNKRFDTDVARRKFTPADLVALATSLSGRSETTEVDAHCLLTRDGRAVMVDDFFNRLWNQVANATINCI
;
A
#
# COMPACT_ATOMS: atom_id res chain seq x y z
N MET A 1 16.36 -9.61 -7.20
CA MET A 1 15.39 -9.07 -8.19
C MET A 1 14.13 -8.54 -7.49
N ILE A 2 13.76 -7.28 -7.71
CA ILE A 2 12.54 -6.63 -7.19
C ILE A 2 11.53 -6.49 -8.32
N SER A 3 10.30 -6.97 -8.12
CA SER A 3 9.17 -6.77 -9.05
C SER A 3 8.30 -5.62 -8.56
N THR A 4 8.08 -4.63 -9.43
CA THR A 4 7.31 -3.43 -9.10
C THR A 4 6.51 -2.94 -10.30
N ALA A 5 5.73 -1.86 -10.12
CA ALA A 5 5.01 -1.23 -11.22
C ALA A 5 4.97 0.29 -11.06
N GLN A 6 5.13 0.99 -12.16
CA GLN A 6 4.89 2.43 -12.26
C GLN A 6 3.57 2.68 -12.99
N LYS A 7 2.70 3.50 -12.40
CA LYS A 7 1.43 3.91 -13.03
C LYS A 7 1.50 5.36 -13.43
N ILE A 8 1.42 5.63 -14.74
CA ILE A 8 1.56 6.96 -15.34
C ILE A 8 0.28 7.33 -16.09
N MET A 9 -0.10 8.60 -16.08
CA MET A 9 -1.22 9.11 -16.89
C MET A 9 -0.78 9.24 -18.34
N LEU A 10 -1.67 8.81 -19.26
CA LEU A 10 -1.52 8.99 -20.70
C LEU A 10 -2.18 10.30 -21.14
N ILE A 11 -1.50 11.07 -21.95
CA ILE A 11 -2.05 12.24 -22.64
C ILE A 11 -2.54 11.77 -24.00
N VAL A 12 -3.85 11.66 -24.15
CA VAL A 12 -4.49 11.04 -25.33
C VAL A 12 -5.43 12.03 -26.01
N ASP A 13 -5.44 11.98 -27.34
CA ASP A 13 -6.44 12.61 -28.18
C ASP A 13 -7.72 11.78 -28.31
N SER A 14 -8.72 12.28 -29.02
CA SER A 14 -10.01 11.58 -29.19
C SER A 14 -9.90 10.28 -29.96
N LYS A 15 -9.04 10.20 -31.00
CA LYS A 15 -8.81 9.01 -31.80
C LYS A 15 -8.15 7.91 -30.96
N THR A 16 -7.08 8.26 -30.26
CA THR A 16 -6.40 7.35 -29.30
C THR A 16 -7.36 6.87 -28.21
N ALA A 17 -8.15 7.78 -27.63
CA ALA A 17 -9.13 7.41 -26.60
C ALA A 17 -10.20 6.44 -27.13
N SER A 18 -10.61 6.57 -28.41
CA SER A 18 -11.55 5.65 -29.06
C SER A 18 -10.94 4.25 -29.20
N ALA A 19 -9.72 4.14 -29.71
CA ALA A 19 -9.00 2.87 -29.85
C ALA A 19 -8.80 2.17 -28.48
N LEU A 20 -8.43 2.93 -27.43
CA LEU A 20 -8.29 2.39 -26.08
C LEU A 20 -9.64 1.93 -25.49
N ASN A 21 -10.75 2.62 -25.78
CA ASN A 21 -12.09 2.20 -25.37
C ASN A 21 -12.50 0.89 -26.07
N GLN A 22 -12.18 0.73 -27.36
CA GLN A 22 -12.43 -0.48 -28.12
C GLN A 22 -11.67 -1.67 -27.55
N ALA A 23 -10.36 -1.52 -27.28
CA ALA A 23 -9.56 -2.56 -26.63
C ALA A 23 -10.12 -2.98 -25.25
N CYS A 24 -10.60 -2.02 -24.44
CA CYS A 24 -11.32 -2.34 -23.21
C CYS A 24 -12.64 -3.10 -23.47
N GLY A 25 -13.32 -2.79 -24.57
CA GLY A 25 -14.53 -3.49 -25.02
C GLY A 25 -14.25 -4.95 -25.32
N CYS A 26 -13.22 -5.24 -26.13
CA CYS A 26 -12.76 -6.59 -26.47
C CYS A 26 -12.39 -7.41 -25.24
N ALA A 27 -11.60 -6.84 -24.32
CA ALA A 27 -11.23 -7.51 -23.07
C ALA A 27 -12.44 -7.81 -22.17
N ARG A 28 -13.42 -6.90 -22.11
CA ARG A 28 -14.67 -7.12 -21.37
C ARG A 28 -15.51 -8.22 -22.02
N TYR A 29 -15.61 -8.21 -23.34
CA TYR A 29 -16.34 -9.22 -24.08
C TYR A 29 -15.75 -10.60 -23.84
N ALA A 30 -14.44 -10.78 -24.02
CA ALA A 30 -13.75 -12.04 -23.80
C ALA A 30 -13.93 -12.58 -22.36
N TYR A 31 -13.86 -11.69 -21.36
CA TYR A 31 -14.14 -12.08 -19.97
C TYR A 31 -15.58 -12.59 -19.78
N ASN A 32 -16.56 -11.87 -20.32
CA ASN A 32 -17.98 -12.23 -20.19
C ASN A 32 -18.29 -13.52 -20.98
N TRP A 33 -17.76 -13.64 -22.17
CA TRP A 33 -17.87 -14.84 -22.99
C TRP A 33 -17.32 -16.07 -22.25
N ALA A 34 -16.11 -15.99 -21.72
CA ALA A 34 -15.50 -17.09 -20.95
C ALA A 34 -16.35 -17.51 -19.75
N ARG A 35 -16.95 -16.53 -19.06
CA ARG A 35 -17.85 -16.78 -17.94
C ARG A 35 -19.13 -17.51 -18.43
N ASP A 36 -19.76 -16.99 -19.45
CA ASP A 36 -21.05 -17.49 -19.93
C ASP A 36 -20.87 -18.90 -20.55
N THR A 37 -19.80 -19.12 -21.32
CA THR A 37 -19.41 -20.44 -21.87
C THR A 37 -19.09 -21.43 -20.76
N TRP A 38 -18.38 -21.02 -19.71
CA TRP A 38 -18.10 -21.87 -18.58
C TRP A 38 -19.39 -22.33 -17.87
N PHE A 39 -20.37 -21.44 -17.69
CA PHE A 39 -21.66 -21.82 -17.13
C PHE A 39 -22.44 -22.79 -18.05
N ALA A 40 -22.44 -22.55 -19.36
CA ALA A 40 -23.10 -23.43 -20.32
C ALA A 40 -22.52 -24.83 -20.27
N LYS A 41 -21.18 -24.97 -20.27
CA LYS A 41 -20.48 -26.25 -20.18
C LYS A 41 -20.75 -26.96 -18.84
N LYS A 42 -20.76 -26.24 -17.74
CA LYS A 42 -21.12 -26.80 -16.43
C LYS A 42 -22.56 -27.30 -16.39
N LYS A 43 -23.49 -26.56 -16.95
CA LYS A 43 -24.91 -27.00 -17.08
C LYS A 43 -25.05 -28.23 -17.96
N ALA A 44 -24.22 -28.38 -18.99
CA ALA A 44 -24.14 -29.55 -19.86
C ALA A 44 -23.42 -30.77 -19.22
N GLY A 45 -23.01 -30.69 -17.93
CA GLY A 45 -22.43 -31.81 -17.21
C GLY A 45 -20.90 -31.94 -17.32
N GLN A 46 -20.20 -31.02 -18.00
CA GLN A 46 -18.74 -31.09 -18.10
C GLN A 46 -18.10 -30.86 -16.72
N LYS A 47 -17.36 -31.83 -16.20
CA LYS A 47 -16.77 -31.80 -14.86
C LYS A 47 -15.70 -30.70 -14.71
N GLU A 48 -14.82 -30.56 -15.70
CA GLU A 48 -13.76 -29.59 -15.69
C GLU A 48 -13.76 -28.77 -16.99
N VAL A 49 -13.56 -27.45 -16.87
CA VAL A 49 -13.42 -26.53 -18.01
C VAL A 49 -12.13 -25.73 -17.79
N THR A 50 -11.12 -26.04 -18.57
CA THR A 50 -9.79 -25.46 -18.47
C THR A 50 -9.68 -24.08 -19.10
N CYS A 51 -8.67 -23.32 -18.71
CA CYS A 51 -8.36 -22.05 -19.33
C CYS A 51 -7.92 -22.20 -20.80
N ALA A 52 -7.22 -23.31 -21.09
CA ALA A 52 -6.74 -23.60 -22.46
C ALA A 52 -7.90 -23.85 -23.42
N GLU A 53 -8.87 -24.68 -23.02
CA GLU A 53 -10.08 -24.95 -23.79
C GLU A 53 -10.88 -23.65 -24.07
N LEU A 54 -11.13 -22.85 -23.05
CA LEU A 54 -11.84 -21.58 -23.24
C LEU A 54 -11.12 -20.64 -24.22
N ARG A 55 -9.79 -20.59 -24.15
CA ARG A 55 -8.99 -19.75 -25.08
C ARG A 55 -9.02 -20.29 -26.51
N LYS A 56 -8.92 -21.62 -26.70
CA LYS A 56 -9.01 -22.25 -28.01
C LYS A 56 -10.35 -21.96 -28.65
N GLU A 57 -11.44 -22.29 -27.99
CA GLU A 57 -12.81 -22.08 -28.43
C GLU A 57 -13.12 -20.61 -28.71
N PHE A 58 -12.64 -19.70 -27.85
CA PHE A 58 -12.78 -18.25 -28.08
C PHE A 58 -12.08 -17.80 -29.37
N ASN A 59 -10.88 -18.33 -29.66
CA ASN A 59 -10.12 -17.98 -30.86
C ASN A 59 -10.80 -18.44 -32.15
N GLU A 60 -11.51 -19.58 -32.12
CA GLU A 60 -12.28 -20.11 -33.24
C GLU A 60 -13.53 -19.28 -33.55
N GLN A 61 -14.06 -18.58 -32.56
CA GLN A 61 -15.29 -17.79 -32.69
C GLN A 61 -15.05 -16.27 -32.81
N LYS A 62 -13.80 -15.85 -33.06
CA LYS A 62 -13.47 -14.43 -33.24
C LYS A 62 -14.12 -13.85 -34.48
N THR A 63 -14.70 -12.67 -34.31
CA THR A 63 -15.24 -11.84 -35.39
C THR A 63 -14.25 -10.70 -35.74
N ASP A 64 -14.41 -10.09 -36.92
CA ASP A 64 -13.45 -9.12 -37.48
C ASP A 64 -13.08 -7.97 -36.54
N TRP A 65 -14.07 -7.39 -35.86
CA TRP A 65 -13.84 -6.28 -34.93
C TRP A 65 -12.94 -6.65 -33.72
N MET A 66 -12.80 -7.95 -33.44
CA MET A 66 -11.91 -8.40 -32.33
C MET A 66 -10.44 -8.42 -32.78
N TYR A 67 -10.18 -8.56 -34.09
CA TYR A 67 -8.81 -8.49 -34.61
C TYR A 67 -8.23 -7.09 -34.61
N GLU A 68 -9.07 -6.07 -34.45
CA GLU A 68 -8.63 -4.69 -34.16
C GLU A 68 -8.06 -4.49 -32.76
N SER A 69 -8.03 -5.54 -31.93
CA SER A 69 -7.45 -5.52 -30.57
C SER A 69 -6.38 -6.59 -30.42
N SER A 70 -5.44 -6.39 -29.49
CA SER A 70 -4.39 -7.37 -29.19
C SER A 70 -4.99 -8.70 -28.73
N LYS A 71 -4.54 -9.82 -29.32
CA LYS A 71 -4.91 -11.18 -28.92
C LYS A 71 -4.63 -11.41 -27.44
N GLY A 72 -3.45 -11.03 -26.95
CA GLY A 72 -3.05 -11.19 -25.55
C GLY A 72 -3.95 -10.48 -24.56
N SER A 73 -4.58 -9.36 -24.95
CA SER A 73 -5.56 -8.66 -24.12
C SER A 73 -6.80 -9.52 -23.83
N MET A 74 -7.31 -10.22 -24.83
CA MET A 74 -8.48 -11.09 -24.73
C MET A 74 -8.13 -12.38 -23.98
N ASP A 75 -7.00 -13.00 -24.33
CA ASP A 75 -6.48 -14.19 -23.66
C ASP A 75 -6.26 -13.94 -22.15
N GLN A 76 -5.71 -12.79 -21.80
CA GLN A 76 -5.54 -12.40 -20.39
C GLN A 76 -6.88 -12.14 -19.70
N ALA A 77 -7.87 -11.62 -20.41
CA ALA A 77 -9.21 -11.42 -19.85
C ALA A 77 -9.90 -12.76 -19.51
N ILE A 78 -9.73 -13.79 -20.34
CA ILE A 78 -10.18 -15.16 -20.06
C ILE A 78 -9.45 -15.74 -18.84
N LYS A 79 -8.10 -15.61 -18.78
CA LYS A 79 -7.31 -16.02 -17.62
C LYS A 79 -7.80 -15.32 -16.34
N ASN A 80 -8.11 -14.03 -16.41
CA ASN A 80 -8.61 -13.26 -15.26
C ASN A 80 -9.96 -13.78 -14.73
N PHE A 81 -10.84 -14.27 -15.61
CA PHE A 81 -12.07 -14.95 -15.19
C PHE A 81 -11.75 -16.25 -14.44
N VAL A 82 -10.90 -17.09 -15.03
CA VAL A 82 -10.52 -18.39 -14.45
C VAL A 82 -9.85 -18.20 -13.08
N LEU A 83 -8.94 -17.22 -12.94
CA LEU A 83 -8.30 -16.90 -11.67
C LEU A 83 -9.30 -16.34 -10.63
N ALA A 84 -10.24 -15.51 -11.06
CA ALA A 84 -11.26 -14.99 -10.16
C ALA A 84 -12.19 -16.11 -9.66
N LYS A 85 -12.53 -17.06 -10.55
CA LYS A 85 -13.28 -18.28 -10.21
C LYS A 85 -12.50 -19.13 -9.18
N LYS A 86 -11.20 -19.38 -9.44
CA LYS A 86 -10.33 -20.16 -8.55
C LYS A 86 -10.30 -19.55 -7.15
N ARG A 87 -10.08 -18.24 -7.03
CA ARG A 87 -10.09 -17.53 -5.74
C ARG A 87 -11.41 -17.65 -4.99
N HIS A 88 -12.55 -17.66 -5.70
CA HIS A 88 -13.84 -17.89 -5.07
C HIS A 88 -13.94 -19.27 -4.45
N TYR A 89 -13.51 -20.32 -5.14
CA TYR A 89 -13.56 -21.68 -4.60
C TYR A 89 -12.55 -21.92 -3.47
N GLU A 90 -11.39 -21.28 -3.51
CA GLU A 90 -10.38 -21.36 -2.44
C GLU A 90 -10.81 -20.59 -1.17
N ASN A 91 -11.51 -19.47 -1.32
CA ASN A 91 -11.91 -18.61 -0.20
C ASN A 91 -13.30 -18.00 -0.46
N PRO A 92 -14.39 -18.78 -0.39
CA PRO A 92 -15.75 -18.32 -0.73
C PRO A 92 -16.28 -17.22 0.18
N GLU A 93 -15.83 -17.20 1.45
CA GLU A 93 -16.20 -16.17 2.42
C GLU A 93 -15.63 -14.77 2.06
N LEU A 94 -14.43 -14.74 1.46
CA LEU A 94 -13.76 -13.51 1.09
C LEU A 94 -14.10 -13.04 -0.32
N PHE A 95 -14.32 -13.97 -1.24
CA PHE A 95 -14.52 -13.69 -2.66
C PHE A 95 -15.83 -14.27 -3.15
N GLY A 96 -16.78 -13.39 -3.49
CA GLY A 96 -18.00 -13.80 -4.18
C GLY A 96 -17.72 -14.31 -5.61
N PHE A 97 -18.64 -15.10 -6.16
CA PHE A 97 -18.51 -15.62 -7.53
C PHE A 97 -18.35 -14.49 -8.57
N PRO A 98 -17.46 -14.65 -9.58
CA PRO A 98 -17.20 -13.62 -10.59
C PRO A 98 -18.46 -13.17 -11.33
N LYS A 99 -18.83 -11.90 -11.18
CA LYS A 99 -20.00 -11.30 -11.83
C LYS A 99 -19.67 -10.88 -13.26
N ARG A 100 -20.69 -10.85 -14.14
CA ARG A 100 -20.56 -10.32 -15.50
C ARG A 100 -20.14 -8.85 -15.47
N LYS A 101 -19.13 -8.46 -16.25
CA LYS A 101 -18.64 -7.08 -16.34
C LYS A 101 -19.60 -6.23 -17.16
N LYS A 102 -20.17 -5.20 -16.52
CA LYS A 102 -21.03 -4.20 -17.18
C LYS A 102 -20.18 -3.15 -17.91
N TYR A 103 -20.75 -2.41 -18.85
CA TYR A 103 -20.07 -1.31 -19.56
C TYR A 103 -19.47 -0.27 -18.59
N LYS A 104 -20.16 0.01 -17.48
CA LYS A 104 -19.71 0.94 -16.41
C LYS A 104 -18.65 0.34 -15.48
N SER A 105 -18.30 -0.95 -15.60
CA SER A 105 -17.23 -1.57 -14.83
C SER A 105 -15.88 -0.92 -15.14
N LYS A 106 -14.89 -1.13 -14.26
CA LYS A 106 -13.52 -0.64 -14.49
C LYS A 106 -13.04 -1.06 -15.88
N ARG A 107 -12.70 -0.09 -16.71
CA ARG A 107 -12.20 -0.31 -18.08
C ARG A 107 -10.70 -0.49 -18.00
N SER A 108 -10.23 -1.65 -18.42
CA SER A 108 -8.80 -1.94 -18.50
C SER A 108 -8.56 -3.11 -19.45
N PHE A 109 -7.38 -3.10 -20.06
CA PHE A 109 -6.89 -4.22 -20.86
C PHE A 109 -5.39 -4.40 -20.65
N TYR A 110 -4.94 -5.61 -20.90
CA TYR A 110 -3.56 -6.05 -20.76
C TYR A 110 -2.84 -5.94 -22.12
N ILE A 111 -1.55 -5.63 -22.08
CA ILE A 111 -0.66 -5.64 -23.24
C ILE A 111 0.59 -6.44 -22.85
N GLU A 112 0.99 -7.34 -23.72
CA GLU A 112 2.20 -8.13 -23.58
C GLU A 112 3.45 -7.26 -23.69
N ASN A 113 4.54 -7.70 -23.10
CA ASN A 113 5.80 -6.94 -23.04
C ASN A 113 6.41 -6.65 -24.41
N ASP A 114 6.21 -7.55 -25.40
CA ASP A 114 6.70 -7.43 -26.77
C ASP A 114 5.80 -6.59 -27.69
N LYS A 115 4.57 -6.27 -27.26
CA LYS A 115 3.58 -5.53 -28.05
C LYS A 115 3.55 -4.04 -27.79
N ALA A 116 4.15 -3.57 -26.72
CA ALA A 116 4.33 -2.16 -26.44
C ALA A 116 5.80 -1.86 -26.18
N ARG A 117 6.24 -0.64 -26.53
CA ARG A 117 7.64 -0.23 -26.37
C ARG A 117 7.72 1.18 -25.79
N ILE A 118 8.56 1.36 -24.79
CA ILE A 118 8.97 2.67 -24.33
C ILE A 118 9.90 3.26 -25.40
N VAL A 119 9.51 4.39 -25.98
CA VAL A 119 10.27 5.06 -27.05
C VAL A 119 11.35 5.94 -26.42
N ASP A 120 10.95 6.72 -25.45
CA ASP A 120 11.82 7.55 -24.59
C ASP A 120 11.22 7.68 -23.19
N THR A 121 11.83 8.49 -22.32
CA THR A 121 11.36 8.67 -20.93
C THR A 121 9.93 9.18 -20.82
N THR A 122 9.38 9.81 -21.86
CA THR A 122 8.09 10.49 -21.88
C THR A 122 7.09 9.97 -22.94
N HIS A 123 7.50 9.02 -23.77
CA HIS A 123 6.66 8.49 -24.85
C HIS A 123 6.64 6.97 -24.87
N ILE A 124 5.47 6.41 -25.12
CA ILE A 124 5.25 4.97 -25.25
C ILE A 124 4.50 4.65 -26.54
N LYS A 125 4.98 3.65 -27.27
CA LYS A 125 4.30 3.09 -28.44
C LYS A 125 3.38 1.96 -27.97
N LEU A 126 2.09 2.11 -28.23
CA LEU A 126 1.09 1.11 -27.92
C LEU A 126 0.65 0.38 -29.20
N PRO A 127 0.27 -0.91 -29.13
CA PRO A 127 -0.34 -1.60 -30.26
C PRO A 127 -1.63 -0.86 -30.65
N LEU A 128 -1.99 -0.90 -31.92
CA LEU A 128 -3.20 -0.26 -32.49
C LEU A 128 -3.14 1.27 -32.62
N ILE A 129 -2.11 1.93 -32.11
CA ILE A 129 -1.95 3.38 -32.19
C ILE A 129 -0.74 3.70 -33.04
N LYS A 130 -0.97 4.47 -34.13
CA LYS A 130 0.09 4.76 -35.12
C LYS A 130 1.23 5.59 -34.55
N LEU A 131 0.93 6.59 -33.72
CA LEU A 131 1.93 7.49 -33.14
C LEU A 131 2.22 7.13 -31.67
N PRO A 132 3.43 7.41 -31.16
CA PRO A 132 3.73 7.27 -29.74
C PRO A 132 2.79 8.15 -28.89
N VAL A 133 2.37 7.63 -27.74
CA VAL A 133 1.50 8.32 -26.80
C VAL A 133 2.36 8.96 -25.73
N ARG A 134 2.13 10.25 -25.45
CA ARG A 134 2.83 11.02 -24.44
C ARG A 134 2.41 10.61 -23.04
N LEU A 135 3.38 10.45 -22.15
CA LEU A 135 3.23 10.21 -20.73
C LEU A 135 3.21 11.56 -19.98
N ALA A 136 2.41 11.68 -18.93
CA ALA A 136 2.37 12.89 -18.11
C ALA A 136 3.57 13.03 -17.16
N GLU A 137 4.25 11.92 -16.91
CA GLU A 137 5.43 11.83 -16.04
C GLU A 137 6.47 10.94 -16.73
N PRO A 138 7.76 11.17 -16.52
CA PRO A 138 8.80 10.32 -17.09
C PRO A 138 8.76 8.91 -16.51
N VAL A 139 9.17 7.96 -17.33
CA VAL A 139 9.42 6.59 -16.90
C VAL A 139 10.63 6.58 -15.98
N ARG A 140 10.55 5.84 -14.89
CA ARG A 140 11.63 5.75 -13.89
C ARG A 140 12.87 5.06 -14.48
N PRO A 141 14.09 5.47 -14.06
CA PRO A 141 15.31 4.84 -14.52
C PRO A 141 15.33 3.33 -14.34
N GLU A 142 14.86 2.82 -13.19
CA GLU A 142 14.80 1.39 -12.89
C GLU A 142 13.85 0.61 -13.83
N CYS A 143 12.86 1.30 -14.40
CA CYS A 143 11.97 0.71 -15.39
C CYS A 143 12.66 0.62 -16.77
N LEU A 144 13.53 1.57 -17.08
CA LEU A 144 14.26 1.59 -18.36
C LEU A 144 15.39 0.56 -18.39
N SER A 145 16.09 0.34 -17.27
CA SER A 145 17.16 -0.64 -17.14
C SER A 145 16.65 -2.05 -16.83
N GLY A 146 15.44 -2.17 -16.27
CA GLY A 146 14.86 -3.42 -15.84
C GLY A 146 14.17 -4.20 -16.94
N LYS A 147 13.80 -5.44 -16.64
CA LYS A 147 12.98 -6.30 -17.51
C LYS A 147 11.51 -5.92 -17.40
N ILE A 148 10.92 -5.48 -18.49
CA ILE A 148 9.48 -5.21 -18.55
C ILE A 148 8.72 -6.54 -18.58
N ASN A 149 7.77 -6.72 -17.66
CA ASN A 149 6.94 -7.92 -17.58
C ASN A 149 5.66 -7.78 -18.41
N ASN A 150 4.96 -6.66 -18.29
CA ASN A 150 3.73 -6.38 -19.01
C ASN A 150 3.30 -4.92 -18.83
N PHE A 151 2.27 -4.55 -19.60
CA PHE A 151 1.59 -3.28 -19.46
C PHE A 151 0.10 -3.49 -19.20
N VAL A 152 -0.52 -2.60 -18.43
CA VAL A 152 -1.97 -2.57 -18.25
C VAL A 152 -2.47 -1.15 -18.46
N VAL A 153 -3.26 -0.96 -19.51
CA VAL A 153 -3.93 0.32 -19.75
C VAL A 153 -5.28 0.32 -19.04
N SER A 154 -5.62 1.43 -18.40
CA SER A 154 -6.87 1.56 -17.65
C SER A 154 -7.44 2.98 -17.71
N LYS A 155 -8.78 3.08 -17.73
CA LYS A 155 -9.50 4.35 -17.63
C LYS A 155 -9.92 4.61 -16.19
N GLY A 156 -9.53 5.76 -15.64
CA GLY A 156 -9.91 6.19 -14.30
C GLY A 156 -11.36 6.72 -14.24
N SER A 157 -11.91 6.85 -13.04
CA SER A 157 -13.23 7.47 -12.81
C SER A 157 -13.27 8.96 -13.20
N ASN A 158 -12.11 9.61 -13.21
CA ASN A 158 -11.91 11.00 -13.66
C ASN A 158 -11.84 11.16 -15.18
N ASP A 159 -12.19 10.12 -15.93
CA ASP A 159 -12.16 10.04 -17.39
C ASP A 159 -10.74 10.11 -18.02
N ARG A 160 -9.68 9.99 -17.21
CA ARG A 160 -8.29 9.97 -17.66
C ARG A 160 -7.79 8.55 -17.89
N TRP A 161 -6.88 8.42 -18.85
CA TRP A 161 -6.21 7.17 -19.17
C TRP A 161 -4.90 7.03 -18.41
N TYR A 162 -4.59 5.82 -18.02
CA TYR A 162 -3.37 5.47 -17.29
C TYR A 162 -2.77 4.20 -17.86
N ILE A 163 -1.45 4.14 -17.90
CA ILE A 163 -0.71 2.90 -18.13
C ILE A 163 0.01 2.51 -16.85
N SER A 164 -0.06 1.24 -16.49
CA SER A 164 0.77 0.62 -15.46
C SER A 164 1.81 -0.25 -16.15
N ILE A 165 3.07 0.08 -15.97
CA ILE A 165 4.22 -0.65 -16.50
C ILE A 165 4.72 -1.54 -15.35
N SER A 166 4.61 -2.86 -15.49
CA SER A 166 5.16 -3.81 -14.54
C SER A 166 6.55 -4.23 -15.00
N TYR A 167 7.54 -4.14 -14.13
CA TYR A 167 8.93 -4.46 -14.44
C TYR A 167 9.62 -5.10 -13.25
N THR A 168 10.70 -5.82 -13.56
CA THR A 168 11.59 -6.44 -12.58
C THR A 168 12.99 -5.90 -12.83
N TYR A 169 13.67 -5.49 -11.79
CA TYR A 169 15.03 -4.99 -11.85
C TYR A 169 15.87 -5.59 -10.72
N ASP A 170 17.17 -5.66 -10.95
CA ASP A 170 18.10 -6.04 -9.91
C ASP A 170 18.40 -4.85 -9.01
N ASP A 171 18.28 -5.05 -7.71
CA ASP A 171 18.47 -4.00 -6.71
C ASP A 171 19.98 -3.83 -6.38
N THR A 172 20.81 -3.83 -7.41
CA THR A 172 22.25 -3.57 -7.26
C THR A 172 22.57 -2.09 -6.96
N THR A 173 21.55 -1.23 -7.05
CA THR A 173 21.65 0.22 -6.88
C THR A 173 20.66 0.77 -5.85
N SER A 174 20.18 -0.03 -4.93
CA SER A 174 19.40 0.52 -3.82
C SER A 174 20.31 1.25 -2.83
N LEU A 175 20.98 2.28 -3.34
CA LEU A 175 21.53 3.40 -2.60
C LEU A 175 20.43 4.15 -1.84
N TYR A 176 19.59 3.41 -1.15
CA TYR A 176 18.58 3.93 -0.26
C TYR A 176 19.03 3.77 1.20
N GLY A 177 20.35 3.74 1.39
CA GLY A 177 20.96 4.01 2.67
C GLY A 177 20.83 5.49 2.93
N THR A 178 20.06 5.87 3.89
CA THR A 178 20.26 7.10 4.59
C THR A 178 21.30 6.82 5.66
N ASP A 179 22.09 7.82 6.01
CA ASP A 179 23.14 7.74 7.03
C ASP A 179 22.57 7.51 8.46
N GLU A 180 21.25 7.40 8.58
CA GLU A 180 20.54 7.30 9.86
C GLU A 180 19.91 5.92 10.03
N ASN A 181 20.40 5.17 11.01
CA ASN A 181 19.85 3.88 11.44
C ASN A 181 18.85 4.05 12.59
N GLY A 182 17.90 4.99 12.46
CA GLY A 182 16.94 5.32 13.49
C GLY A 182 16.00 4.16 13.83
N LEU A 183 15.38 4.29 15.00
CA LEU A 183 14.27 3.44 15.44
C LEU A 183 13.08 4.33 15.73
N VAL A 184 11.90 3.96 15.23
CA VAL A 184 10.71 4.77 15.44
C VAL A 184 9.47 3.92 15.71
N GLY A 185 8.74 4.31 16.76
CA GLY A 185 7.37 3.87 17.02
C GLY A 185 6.38 4.87 16.42
N ILE A 186 5.26 4.38 15.93
CA ILE A 186 4.22 5.19 15.30
C ILE A 186 2.88 4.91 15.98
N ASP A 187 2.31 5.93 16.59
CA ASP A 187 0.90 5.95 16.96
C ASP A 187 0.07 6.57 15.82
N MET A 188 -1.01 5.88 15.41
CA MET A 188 -1.87 6.31 14.30
C MET A 188 -3.18 6.89 14.83
N GLY A 189 -3.36 8.21 14.72
CA GLY A 189 -4.50 8.93 15.26
C GLY A 189 -5.38 9.62 14.20
N VAL A 190 -6.56 10.05 14.64
CA VAL A 190 -7.48 10.84 13.80
C VAL A 190 -7.12 12.33 13.82
N LYS A 191 -6.63 12.86 14.95
CA LYS A 191 -6.21 14.26 15.08
C LYS A 191 -4.86 14.47 14.40
N THR A 192 -3.86 13.74 14.83
CA THR A 192 -2.55 13.60 14.22
C THR A 192 -2.56 12.32 13.42
N LEU A 193 -2.14 12.34 12.16
CA LEU A 193 -2.21 11.16 11.31
C LEU A 193 -1.24 10.06 11.75
N MET A 194 -0.02 10.46 12.07
CA MET A 194 1.03 9.62 12.66
C MET A 194 1.83 10.46 13.64
N GLN A 195 1.90 10.04 14.88
CA GLN A 195 2.79 10.57 15.89
C GLN A 195 3.98 9.65 16.02
N LEU A 196 5.18 10.18 15.96
CA LEU A 196 6.43 9.44 16.06
C LEU A 196 6.98 9.46 17.49
N SER A 197 7.66 8.40 17.89
CA SER A 197 8.33 8.34 19.21
C SER A 197 9.45 9.37 19.37
N THR A 198 9.94 9.95 18.28
CA THR A 198 10.90 11.07 18.25
C THR A 198 10.28 12.41 18.65
N GLY A 199 8.94 12.48 18.79
CA GLY A 199 8.20 13.72 19.01
C GLY A 199 7.70 14.39 17.71
N GLU A 200 8.23 14.00 16.56
CA GLU A 200 7.76 14.49 15.27
C GLU A 200 6.36 13.95 14.93
N CYS A 201 5.62 14.68 14.12
CA CYS A 201 4.29 14.24 13.72
C CYS A 201 3.98 14.53 12.26
N VAL A 202 3.13 13.68 11.68
CA VAL A 202 2.50 13.90 10.39
C VAL A 202 1.06 14.37 10.62
N ALA A 203 0.78 15.62 10.26
CA ALA A 203 -0.54 16.22 10.46
C ALA A 203 -1.62 15.54 9.61
N ASN A 204 -2.82 15.44 10.16
CA ASN A 204 -3.99 15.03 9.39
C ASN A 204 -4.61 16.24 8.68
N GLU A 205 -4.49 16.29 7.36
CA GLU A 205 -5.00 17.38 6.53
C GLU A 205 -6.54 17.43 6.41
N HIS A 206 -7.25 16.44 6.95
CA HIS A 206 -8.71 16.33 6.92
C HIS A 206 -9.31 16.65 5.54
N ILE A 207 -8.70 16.14 4.48
CA ILE A 207 -9.00 16.52 3.09
C ILE A 207 -10.46 16.27 2.70
N ASN A 208 -11.09 15.21 3.21
CA ASN A 208 -12.52 14.96 2.98
C ASN A 208 -13.37 16.03 3.65
N LYS A 209 -13.06 16.40 4.92
CA LYS A 209 -13.79 17.42 5.68
C LYS A 209 -13.70 18.78 4.97
N ARG A 210 -12.49 19.16 4.50
CA ARG A 210 -12.26 20.41 3.73
C ARG A 210 -13.11 20.50 2.46
N HIS A 211 -13.40 19.35 1.82
CA HIS A 211 -14.16 19.30 0.57
C HIS A 211 -15.61 18.81 0.74
N TYR A 212 -16.04 18.47 1.95
CA TYR A 212 -17.35 17.87 2.23
C TYR A 212 -18.53 18.69 1.68
N LYS A 213 -18.59 19.99 2.00
CA LYS A 213 -19.68 20.88 1.54
C LYS A 213 -19.81 20.87 0.01
N ARG A 214 -18.69 20.89 -0.71
CA ARG A 214 -18.65 20.88 -2.18
C ARG A 214 -19.10 19.55 -2.76
N LEU A 215 -18.63 18.43 -2.19
CA LEU A 215 -19.04 17.08 -2.62
C LEU A 215 -20.54 16.86 -2.37
N SER A 216 -21.06 17.25 -1.21
CA SER A 216 -22.49 17.15 -0.87
C SER A 216 -23.36 18.00 -1.81
N ARG A 217 -22.87 19.18 -2.23
CA ARG A 217 -23.56 19.99 -3.25
C ARG A 217 -23.65 19.23 -4.57
N TYR A 218 -22.57 18.64 -5.07
CA TYR A 218 -22.62 17.85 -6.30
C TYR A 218 -23.56 16.64 -6.18
N GLN A 219 -23.56 15.94 -5.05
CA GLN A 219 -24.46 14.82 -4.81
C GLN A 219 -25.94 15.25 -4.89
N ARG A 220 -26.29 16.37 -4.20
CA ARG A 220 -27.64 16.94 -4.28
C ARG A 220 -28.01 17.39 -5.69
N MET A 221 -27.08 17.96 -6.44
CA MET A 221 -27.30 18.33 -7.84
C MET A 221 -27.57 17.09 -8.71
N MET A 222 -26.83 15.99 -8.50
CA MET A 222 -27.04 14.73 -9.23
C MET A 222 -28.37 14.09 -8.89
N SER A 223 -28.79 14.06 -7.60
CA SER A 223 -30.05 13.45 -7.18
C SER A 223 -31.29 14.13 -7.74
N ARG A 224 -31.19 15.45 -8.04
CA ARG A 224 -32.28 16.24 -8.65
C ARG A 224 -32.37 16.11 -10.16
N ARG A 225 -31.48 15.34 -10.80
CA ARG A 225 -31.43 15.19 -12.27
C ARG A 225 -31.86 13.79 -12.68
N THR A 226 -32.44 13.70 -13.86
CA THR A 226 -32.75 12.41 -14.47
C THR A 226 -31.47 11.60 -14.62
N TYR A 227 -31.45 10.39 -14.08
CA TYR A 227 -30.30 9.51 -14.10
C TYR A 227 -29.82 9.30 -15.54
N ASN A 228 -28.51 9.47 -15.74
CA ASN A 228 -27.82 9.29 -17.02
C ASN A 228 -28.12 10.36 -18.10
N SER A 229 -28.86 11.44 -17.79
CA SER A 229 -29.00 12.62 -18.67
C SER A 229 -27.63 13.30 -18.89
N THR A 230 -27.52 14.18 -19.90
CA THR A 230 -26.30 14.96 -20.16
C THR A 230 -25.88 15.78 -18.94
N HIS A 231 -26.80 16.53 -18.35
CA HIS A 231 -26.54 17.31 -17.14
C HIS A 231 -26.11 16.44 -15.94
N TYR A 232 -26.73 15.27 -15.74
CA TYR A 232 -26.28 14.32 -14.72
C TYR A 232 -24.83 13.88 -14.95
N LYS A 233 -24.48 13.54 -16.20
CA LYS A 233 -23.12 13.10 -16.57
C LYS A 233 -22.06 14.18 -16.34
N ASP A 234 -22.37 15.43 -16.64
CA ASP A 234 -21.45 16.57 -16.47
C ASP A 234 -21.17 16.83 -14.99
N ILE A 235 -22.22 16.85 -14.16
CA ILE A 235 -22.06 16.99 -12.72
C ILE A 235 -21.28 15.80 -12.15
N LYS A 236 -21.61 14.58 -12.59
CA LYS A 236 -20.90 13.37 -12.18
C LYS A 236 -19.43 13.41 -12.55
N LYS A 237 -19.08 13.87 -13.74
CA LYS A 237 -17.69 14.03 -14.17
C LYS A 237 -16.91 14.99 -13.26
N THR A 238 -17.54 16.10 -12.86
CA THR A 238 -16.95 17.08 -11.94
C THR A 238 -16.79 16.49 -10.53
N PHE A 239 -17.80 15.79 -10.04
CA PHE A 239 -17.76 15.07 -8.76
C PHE A 239 -16.63 14.00 -8.75
N ASP A 240 -16.53 13.19 -9.80
CA ASP A 240 -15.52 12.14 -9.93
C ASP A 240 -14.10 12.73 -10.02
N LYS A 241 -13.92 13.87 -10.71
CA LYS A 241 -12.63 14.60 -10.73
C LYS A 241 -12.24 15.05 -9.33
N LYS A 242 -13.19 15.60 -8.54
CA LYS A 242 -12.91 16.08 -7.19
C LYS A 242 -12.59 14.94 -6.23
N ASN A 243 -13.31 13.82 -6.31
CA ASN A 243 -12.97 12.62 -5.54
C ASN A 243 -11.59 12.05 -5.90
N SER A 244 -11.24 12.08 -7.19
CA SER A 244 -9.91 11.65 -7.64
C SER A 244 -8.80 12.54 -7.08
N TYR A 245 -9.02 13.85 -7.03
CA TYR A 245 -8.11 14.81 -6.41
C TYR A 245 -7.88 14.48 -4.93
N ILE A 246 -8.96 14.31 -4.15
CA ILE A 246 -8.91 14.00 -2.72
C ILE A 246 -8.14 12.69 -2.48
N LYS A 247 -8.46 11.65 -3.26
CA LYS A 247 -7.77 10.37 -3.19
C LYS A 247 -6.28 10.48 -3.49
N ASN A 248 -5.92 11.24 -4.52
CA ASN A 248 -4.53 11.40 -4.93
C ASN A 248 -3.74 12.23 -3.91
N PHE A 249 -4.33 13.30 -3.38
CA PHE A 249 -3.73 14.11 -2.32
C PHE A 249 -3.40 13.27 -1.08
N ARG A 250 -4.38 12.50 -0.57
CA ARG A 250 -4.15 11.60 0.55
C ARG A 250 -3.05 10.57 0.26
N LYS A 251 -3.10 9.99 -0.94
CA LYS A 251 -2.10 9.01 -1.37
C LYS A 251 -0.70 9.62 -1.41
N ASP A 252 -0.55 10.83 -1.92
CA ASP A 252 0.72 11.55 -2.01
C ASP A 252 1.29 11.87 -0.63
N LEU A 253 0.46 12.44 0.26
CA LEU A 253 0.83 12.72 1.66
C LEU A 253 1.37 11.46 2.35
N ILE A 254 0.59 10.36 2.32
CA ILE A 254 0.98 9.11 2.96
C ILE A 254 2.23 8.50 2.29
N HIS A 255 2.35 8.62 0.96
CA HIS A 255 3.55 8.15 0.26
C HIS A 255 4.81 8.89 0.71
N LYS A 256 4.77 10.21 0.78
CA LYS A 256 5.91 11.03 1.22
C LYS A 256 6.30 10.66 2.65
N ALA A 257 5.36 10.78 3.58
CA ALA A 257 5.61 10.49 4.98
C ALA A 257 6.15 9.07 5.23
N THR A 258 5.52 8.05 4.65
CA THR A 258 6.01 6.67 4.82
C THR A 258 7.33 6.39 4.09
N THR A 259 7.72 7.18 3.08
CA THR A 259 9.04 7.05 2.46
C THR A 259 10.12 7.62 3.37
N GLU A 260 9.90 8.81 3.91
CA GLU A 260 10.82 9.44 4.87
C GLU A 260 11.04 8.53 6.09
N ILE A 261 9.94 8.08 6.72
CA ILE A 261 10.02 7.18 7.87
C ILE A 261 10.86 5.93 7.59
N VAL A 262 10.58 5.25 6.48
CA VAL A 262 11.28 3.98 6.17
C VAL A 262 12.73 4.19 5.75
N LYS A 263 13.05 5.33 5.12
CA LYS A 263 14.42 5.61 4.72
C LYS A 263 15.33 5.93 5.91
N HIS A 264 14.85 6.69 6.86
CA HIS A 264 15.65 7.16 8.00
C HIS A 264 15.66 6.19 9.19
N ASN A 265 14.90 5.08 9.11
CA ASN A 265 14.80 4.16 10.23
C ASN A 265 15.10 2.72 9.84
N MET A 266 15.97 2.07 10.61
CA MET A 266 16.27 0.65 10.53
C MET A 266 15.12 -0.19 11.07
N VAL A 267 14.46 0.29 12.13
CA VAL A 267 13.30 -0.35 12.76
C VAL A 267 12.12 0.60 12.80
N VAL A 268 10.96 0.14 12.34
CA VAL A 268 9.69 0.86 12.42
C VAL A 268 8.68 -0.02 13.14
N ALA A 269 8.08 0.49 14.21
CA ALA A 269 7.05 -0.20 14.97
C ALA A 269 5.68 0.46 14.79
N ILE A 270 4.63 -0.34 14.57
CA ILE A 270 3.24 0.12 14.42
C ILE A 270 2.27 -0.78 15.16
N GLU A 271 1.09 -0.25 15.49
CA GLU A 271 -0.03 -1.05 15.99
C GLU A 271 -0.75 -1.82 14.86
N ASP A 272 -1.21 -3.04 15.16
CA ASP A 272 -2.10 -3.81 14.25
C ASP A 272 -3.55 -3.37 14.40
N LEU A 273 -3.89 -2.20 13.88
CA LEU A 273 -5.25 -1.64 13.98
C LEU A 273 -6.27 -2.45 13.18
N ASN A 274 -7.39 -2.79 13.81
CA ASN A 274 -8.56 -3.36 13.14
C ASN A 274 -9.38 -2.26 12.43
N VAL A 275 -8.85 -1.75 11.32
CA VAL A 275 -9.49 -0.66 10.55
C VAL A 275 -10.93 -1.02 10.12
N LYS A 276 -11.20 -2.28 9.78
CA LYS A 276 -12.55 -2.75 9.41
C LYS A 276 -13.52 -2.62 10.59
N GLY A 277 -13.12 -3.05 11.77
CA GLY A 277 -13.91 -2.91 13.00
C GLY A 277 -14.10 -1.45 13.40
N MET A 278 -13.05 -0.62 13.28
CA MET A 278 -13.15 0.83 13.56
C MET A 278 -14.15 1.54 12.61
N MET A 279 -14.24 1.12 11.36
CA MET A 279 -15.16 1.68 10.38
C MET A 279 -16.62 1.27 10.60
N SER A 280 -16.92 0.25 11.39
CA SER A 280 -18.30 -0.09 11.77
C SER A 280 -18.94 0.93 12.71
N ASN A 281 -18.15 1.74 13.39
CA ASN A 281 -18.64 2.87 14.17
C ASN A 281 -19.03 4.04 13.23
N HIS A 282 -20.30 4.21 12.96
CA HIS A 282 -20.84 5.21 12.04
C HIS A 282 -20.42 6.66 12.34
N LYS A 283 -20.21 7.02 13.61
CA LYS A 283 -19.79 8.36 14.02
C LYS A 283 -18.35 8.66 13.61
N LEU A 284 -17.49 7.66 13.61
CA LEU A 284 -16.05 7.80 13.32
C LEU A 284 -15.65 7.32 11.92
N ALA A 285 -16.50 6.53 11.24
CA ALA A 285 -16.18 5.91 9.96
C ALA A 285 -15.68 6.89 8.90
N SER A 286 -16.28 8.08 8.80
CA SER A 286 -15.85 9.12 7.86
C SER A 286 -14.45 9.65 8.17
N ALA A 287 -14.13 9.89 9.45
CA ALA A 287 -12.82 10.37 9.88
C ALA A 287 -11.74 9.28 9.71
N ILE A 288 -12.03 8.03 10.08
CA ILE A 288 -11.13 6.89 9.90
C ILE A 288 -10.85 6.63 8.42
N SER A 289 -11.88 6.72 7.57
CA SER A 289 -11.73 6.63 6.11
C SER A 289 -10.86 7.76 5.55
N ASP A 290 -10.91 8.95 6.15
CA ASP A 290 -10.06 10.08 5.75
C ASP A 290 -8.60 9.87 6.13
N CYS A 291 -8.31 9.28 7.28
CA CYS A 291 -6.95 8.96 7.71
C CYS A 291 -6.24 7.95 6.80
N GLY A 292 -6.97 6.97 6.28
CA GLY A 292 -6.39 5.96 5.38
C GLY A 292 -5.42 4.99 6.06
N PHE A 293 -5.64 4.61 7.33
CA PHE A 293 -4.77 3.71 8.11
C PHE A 293 -4.36 2.43 7.38
N GLY A 294 -5.29 1.79 6.67
CA GLY A 294 -4.96 0.62 5.84
C GLY A 294 -4.04 0.94 4.66
N MET A 295 -3.95 2.20 4.21
CA MET A 295 -2.99 2.64 3.20
C MET A 295 -1.62 2.87 3.82
N ILE A 296 -1.56 3.48 5.00
CA ILE A 296 -0.32 3.67 5.78
C ILE A 296 0.34 2.32 6.03
N ARG A 297 -0.39 1.38 6.66
CA ARG A 297 0.10 0.02 6.92
C ARG A 297 0.67 -0.64 5.67
N ARG A 298 -0.11 -0.68 4.58
CA ARG A 298 0.33 -1.31 3.32
C ARG A 298 1.56 -0.62 2.72
N PHE A 299 1.67 0.71 2.86
CA PHE A 299 2.82 1.43 2.35
C PHE A 299 4.08 1.19 3.17
N LEU A 300 3.95 1.13 4.49
CA LEU A 300 5.04 0.73 5.36
C LEU A 300 5.48 -0.71 5.05
N GLU A 301 4.55 -1.67 4.95
CA GLU A 301 4.86 -3.08 4.66
C GLU A 301 5.71 -3.25 3.39
N TYR A 302 5.26 -2.74 2.23
CA TYR A 302 6.04 -2.95 1.01
C TYR A 302 7.31 -2.08 0.92
N LYS A 303 7.30 -0.90 1.54
CA LYS A 303 8.48 -0.04 1.55
C LYS A 303 9.55 -0.58 2.49
N SER A 304 9.18 -1.04 3.67
CA SER A 304 10.12 -1.70 4.58
C SER A 304 10.77 -2.90 3.92
N ALA A 305 9.98 -3.73 3.23
CA ALA A 305 10.52 -4.82 2.42
C ALA A 305 11.43 -4.35 1.27
N LYS A 306 11.15 -3.18 0.69
CA LYS A 306 11.98 -2.60 -0.38
C LYS A 306 13.30 -2.01 0.14
N TYR A 307 13.24 -1.28 1.26
CA TYR A 307 14.40 -0.54 1.79
C TYR A 307 15.21 -1.30 2.85
N GLY A 308 14.86 -2.54 3.16
CA GLY A 308 15.56 -3.35 4.17
C GLY A 308 15.26 -2.93 5.62
N THR A 309 14.23 -2.12 5.85
CA THR A 309 13.77 -1.72 7.19
C THR A 309 12.99 -2.84 7.84
N LEU A 310 13.22 -3.12 9.11
CA LEU A 310 12.42 -4.06 9.88
C LEU A 310 11.12 -3.40 10.34
N LEU A 311 9.98 -3.91 9.86
CA LEU A 311 8.65 -3.47 10.30
C LEU A 311 8.11 -4.41 11.37
N LEU A 312 8.02 -3.92 12.60
CA LEU A 312 7.45 -4.62 13.73
C LEU A 312 5.98 -4.23 13.95
N LYS A 313 5.17 -5.16 14.40
CA LYS A 313 3.74 -4.94 14.67
C LYS A 313 3.41 -5.35 16.08
N VAL A 314 2.86 -4.42 16.83
CA VAL A 314 2.36 -4.67 18.20
C VAL A 314 0.92 -5.14 18.15
N GLY A 315 0.59 -6.04 19.06
CA GLY A 315 -0.74 -6.64 19.12
C GLY A 315 -1.86 -5.62 19.35
N ARG A 316 -3.00 -5.87 18.75
CA ARG A 316 -4.21 -5.03 18.70
C ARG A 316 -4.74 -4.56 20.06
N PHE A 317 -4.50 -5.34 21.10
CA PHE A 317 -5.03 -5.08 22.45
C PHE A 317 -3.99 -4.46 23.39
N PHE A 318 -2.83 -4.09 22.87
CA PHE A 318 -1.82 -3.39 23.64
C PHE A 318 -2.31 -1.99 24.04
N GLN A 319 -2.18 -1.65 25.32
CA GLN A 319 -2.71 -0.41 25.86
C GLN A 319 -1.67 0.71 25.78
N SER A 320 -1.18 1.03 24.60
CA SER A 320 -0.10 1.99 24.34
C SER A 320 -0.32 3.34 25.01
N SER A 321 -1.53 3.90 24.90
CA SER A 321 -1.86 5.22 25.45
C SER A 321 -2.09 5.25 26.96
N LYS A 322 -2.40 4.10 27.61
CA LYS A 322 -2.62 4.04 29.07
C LYS A 322 -1.34 3.74 29.85
N LYS A 323 -0.36 3.12 29.21
CA LYS A 323 0.92 2.75 29.84
C LYS A 323 1.84 3.96 29.89
N CYS A 324 2.51 4.14 31.02
CA CYS A 324 3.55 5.14 31.16
C CYS A 324 4.83 4.70 30.44
N SER A 325 5.38 5.54 29.56
CA SER A 325 6.66 5.25 28.92
C SER A 325 7.85 5.34 29.90
N GLY A 326 7.74 6.16 30.97
CA GLY A 326 8.81 6.36 31.96
C GLY A 326 8.95 5.21 32.95
N CYS A 327 7.86 4.67 33.48
CA CYS A 327 7.94 3.64 34.55
C CYS A 327 7.15 2.36 34.23
N GLY A 328 6.37 2.34 33.13
CA GLY A 328 5.56 1.16 32.76
C GLY A 328 4.22 1.04 33.50
N HIS A 329 3.90 1.93 34.47
CA HIS A 329 2.59 1.95 35.15
C HIS A 329 1.43 2.08 34.14
N VAL A 330 0.32 1.39 34.39
CA VAL A 330 -0.85 1.40 33.51
C VAL A 330 -2.02 2.06 34.23
N LYS A 331 -2.46 3.22 33.74
CA LYS A 331 -3.65 3.90 34.24
C LYS A 331 -4.93 3.08 34.00
N GLU A 332 -5.78 3.01 35.01
CA GLU A 332 -7.08 2.36 34.87
C GLU A 332 -7.98 3.09 33.87
N LYS A 333 -8.03 4.42 33.97
CA LYS A 333 -8.86 5.30 33.12
C LYS A 333 -8.01 6.39 32.49
N LEU A 334 -8.27 6.67 31.23
CA LEU A 334 -7.69 7.78 30.47
C LEU A 334 -8.77 8.35 29.55
N SER A 335 -9.13 9.62 29.77
CA SER A 335 -10.15 10.28 28.95
C SER A 335 -9.62 10.57 27.54
N LEU A 336 -10.48 10.50 26.52
CA LEU A 336 -10.13 10.88 25.15
C LEU A 336 -9.86 12.39 25.00
N SER A 337 -10.31 13.20 25.96
CA SER A 337 -10.06 14.66 25.99
C SER A 337 -8.68 15.01 26.53
N GLU A 338 -8.09 14.15 27.36
CA GLU A 338 -6.75 14.36 27.89
C GLU A 338 -5.71 14.27 26.77
N ARG A 339 -4.89 15.31 26.66
CA ARG A 339 -3.83 15.39 25.64
C ARG A 339 -2.45 15.18 26.22
N GLU A 340 -2.27 15.56 27.46
CA GLU A 340 -1.08 15.29 28.25
C GLU A 340 -1.29 14.02 29.06
N TYR A 341 -0.31 13.16 29.04
CA TYR A 341 -0.23 12.01 29.93
C TYR A 341 0.58 12.41 31.18
N ILE A 342 -0.05 12.35 32.33
CA ILE A 342 0.59 12.63 33.62
C ILE A 342 0.60 11.32 34.39
N CYS A 343 1.77 10.78 34.70
CA CYS A 343 1.90 9.54 35.46
C CYS A 343 1.70 9.79 36.95
N GLU A 344 0.85 9.01 37.57
CA GLU A 344 0.57 9.09 39.00
C GLU A 344 1.68 8.48 39.87
N GLU A 345 2.49 7.56 39.29
CA GLU A 345 3.56 6.87 39.99
C GLU A 345 4.92 7.63 39.92
N CYS A 346 5.34 8.00 38.72
CA CYS A 346 6.68 8.60 38.50
C CYS A 346 6.64 10.10 38.18
N GLY A 347 5.46 10.71 38.08
CA GLY A 347 5.30 12.13 37.80
C GLY A 347 5.61 12.55 36.36
N LEU A 348 5.86 11.61 35.42
CA LEU A 348 6.15 11.93 34.02
C LEU A 348 4.99 12.72 33.40
N VAL A 349 5.31 13.87 32.81
CA VAL A 349 4.38 14.68 32.01
C VAL A 349 4.85 14.67 30.54
N ILE A 350 4.05 14.16 29.65
CA ILE A 350 4.38 14.01 28.23
C ILE A 350 3.12 14.11 27.37
N ASP A 351 3.26 14.53 26.09
CA ASP A 351 2.17 14.40 25.13
C ASP A 351 1.69 12.94 25.05
N ARG A 352 0.38 12.72 25.10
CA ARG A 352 -0.23 11.40 25.17
C ARG A 352 0.07 10.54 23.94
N ASP A 353 0.03 11.15 22.75
CA ASP A 353 0.21 10.44 21.49
C ASP A 353 1.72 10.09 21.32
N THR A 354 2.63 10.96 21.81
CA THR A 354 4.08 10.68 21.89
C THR A 354 4.37 9.56 22.90
N ASN A 355 3.75 9.59 24.09
CA ASN A 355 3.84 8.51 25.07
C ASN A 355 3.41 7.15 24.45
N ALA A 356 2.30 7.14 23.70
CA ALA A 356 1.82 5.95 23.01
C ALA A 356 2.82 5.45 21.97
N ALA A 357 3.41 6.34 21.18
CA ALA A 357 4.40 5.98 20.17
C ALA A 357 5.68 5.37 20.76
N ILE A 358 6.17 5.90 21.90
CA ILE A 358 7.30 5.32 22.65
C ILE A 358 6.94 3.92 23.15
N ASN A 359 5.75 3.75 23.72
CA ASN A 359 5.29 2.45 24.20
C ASN A 359 5.13 1.42 23.06
N VAL A 360 4.68 1.84 21.86
CA VAL A 360 4.60 0.98 20.68
C VAL A 360 5.99 0.51 20.27
N LEU A 361 6.98 1.39 20.25
CA LEU A 361 8.37 1.01 19.94
C LEU A 361 8.94 0.05 20.97
N ALA A 362 8.83 0.39 22.26
CA ALA A 362 9.34 -0.44 23.35
C ALA A 362 8.72 -1.84 23.34
N GLU A 363 7.39 -1.94 23.21
CA GLU A 363 6.68 -3.22 23.16
C GLU A 363 7.11 -4.06 21.95
N ALA A 364 7.29 -3.43 20.80
CA ALA A 364 7.78 -4.10 19.59
C ALA A 364 9.21 -4.66 19.78
N LEU A 365 10.09 -3.89 20.44
CA LEU A 365 11.44 -4.33 20.78
C LEU A 365 11.42 -5.48 21.79
N PHE A 366 10.58 -5.40 22.85
CA PHE A 366 10.42 -6.51 23.80
C PHE A 366 9.97 -7.81 23.12
N ILE A 367 8.97 -7.71 22.24
CA ILE A 367 8.45 -8.86 21.49
C ILE A 367 9.54 -9.47 20.59
N GLU A 368 10.29 -8.65 19.89
CA GLU A 368 11.33 -9.11 18.96
C GLU A 368 12.53 -9.71 19.73
N LEU A 369 12.96 -9.12 20.84
CA LEU A 369 13.98 -9.69 21.72
C LEU A 369 13.56 -11.04 22.28
N ASN A 370 12.34 -11.13 22.81
CA ASN A 370 11.81 -12.39 23.32
C ASN A 370 11.76 -13.47 22.23
N LYS A 371 11.31 -13.10 21.03
CA LYS A 371 11.24 -14.03 19.89
C LYS A 371 12.63 -14.54 19.45
N ARG A 372 13.66 -13.67 19.46
CA ARG A 372 15.01 -14.02 19.00
C ARG A 372 15.80 -14.82 20.02
N PHE A 373 15.64 -14.52 21.29
CA PHE A 373 16.46 -15.03 22.40
C PHE A 373 15.66 -15.86 23.41
N ASP A 374 14.38 -16.14 23.13
CA ASP A 374 13.48 -16.96 23.95
C ASP A 374 13.47 -16.55 25.43
N THR A 375 13.34 -15.24 25.71
CA THR A 375 13.41 -14.70 27.06
C THR A 375 12.65 -13.39 27.23
N ASP A 376 12.08 -13.18 28.40
CA ASP A 376 11.36 -11.96 28.79
C ASP A 376 12.18 -11.06 29.75
N VAL A 377 13.48 -11.24 29.79
CA VAL A 377 14.39 -10.51 30.70
C VAL A 377 14.33 -9.00 30.45
N ALA A 378 14.30 -8.57 29.19
CA ALA A 378 14.23 -7.15 28.84
C ALA A 378 13.01 -6.47 29.49
N ARG A 379 11.84 -7.11 29.45
CA ARG A 379 10.59 -6.56 30.00
C ARG A 379 10.60 -6.47 31.54
N ARG A 380 11.36 -7.33 32.21
CA ARG A 380 11.49 -7.32 33.66
C ARG A 380 12.43 -6.26 34.18
N LYS A 381 13.42 -5.83 33.38
CA LYS A 381 14.52 -4.96 33.83
C LYS A 381 14.48 -3.54 33.30
N PHE A 382 13.85 -3.32 32.18
CA PHE A 382 13.85 -2.01 31.51
C PHE A 382 12.45 -1.42 31.47
N THR A 383 12.37 -0.14 31.78
CA THR A 383 11.18 0.65 31.46
C THR A 383 11.08 0.81 29.95
N PRO A 384 9.90 1.19 29.39
CA PRO A 384 9.77 1.45 27.95
C PRO A 384 10.78 2.50 27.45
N ALA A 385 10.95 3.60 28.19
CA ALA A 385 11.89 4.67 27.80
C ALA A 385 13.35 4.22 27.86
N ASP A 386 13.73 3.47 28.89
CA ASP A 386 15.11 2.98 29.05
C ASP A 386 15.50 2.04 27.91
N LEU A 387 14.61 1.12 27.54
CA LEU A 387 14.87 0.22 26.42
C LEU A 387 14.98 0.98 25.10
N VAL A 388 14.12 1.96 24.87
CA VAL A 388 14.17 2.79 23.66
C VAL A 388 15.46 3.63 23.64
N ALA A 389 15.87 4.23 24.76
CA ALA A 389 17.09 5.00 24.86
C ALA A 389 18.34 4.13 24.62
N LEU A 390 18.41 2.93 25.22
CA LEU A 390 19.48 1.97 25.01
C LEU A 390 19.52 1.53 23.54
N ALA A 391 18.39 1.16 22.95
CA ALA A 391 18.30 0.76 21.56
C ALA A 391 18.75 1.90 20.63
N THR A 392 18.33 3.14 20.87
CA THR A 392 18.73 4.32 20.10
C THR A 392 20.24 4.58 20.18
N SER A 393 20.84 4.46 21.36
CA SER A 393 22.29 4.64 21.54
C SER A 393 23.12 3.62 20.78
N LEU A 394 22.60 2.40 20.60
CA LEU A 394 23.26 1.32 19.88
C LEU A 394 23.07 1.40 18.37
N SER A 395 21.97 1.98 17.90
CA SER A 395 21.68 2.11 16.47
C SER A 395 22.65 3.06 15.75
N GLY A 396 23.16 4.09 16.44
CA GLY A 396 24.14 5.04 15.90
C GLY A 396 25.59 4.55 15.92
N ARG A 397 25.91 3.43 16.59
CA ARG A 397 27.27 2.89 16.69
C ARG A 397 27.48 1.75 15.70
N SER A 398 28.03 2.06 14.56
CA SER A 398 28.58 1.07 13.63
C SER A 398 30.03 0.76 14.09
N GLU A 399 30.22 -0.26 14.91
CA GLU A 399 31.55 -0.88 15.12
C GLU A 399 31.80 -1.92 14.03
N THR A 400 31.48 -1.60 12.79
CA THR A 400 31.78 -2.50 11.68
C THR A 400 33.24 -2.32 11.28
N THR A 401 34.10 -3.15 11.83
CA THR A 401 35.36 -3.48 11.20
C THR A 401 35.11 -3.98 9.79
N GLU A 402 35.50 -3.22 8.78
CA GLU A 402 35.73 -3.65 7.39
C GLU A 402 34.60 -4.29 6.59
N VAL A 403 33.33 -4.03 6.90
CA VAL A 403 32.28 -4.30 5.94
C VAL A 403 32.20 -3.14 4.96
N ASP A 404 32.48 -3.40 3.67
CA ASP A 404 32.43 -2.40 2.61
C ASP A 404 31.20 -1.50 2.78
N ALA A 405 31.39 -0.18 2.85
CA ALA A 405 30.32 0.81 2.97
C ALA A 405 29.23 0.62 1.89
N HIS A 406 29.60 0.04 0.76
CA HIS A 406 28.69 -0.33 -0.31
C HIS A 406 27.72 -1.48 0.08
N CYS A 407 28.17 -2.46 0.87
CA CYS A 407 27.33 -3.57 1.34
C CYS A 407 26.27 -3.10 2.35
N LEU A 408 26.61 -2.13 3.21
CA LEU A 408 25.69 -1.57 4.21
C LEU A 408 24.52 -0.78 3.61
N LEU A 409 24.66 -0.29 2.37
CA LEU A 409 23.63 0.47 1.67
C LEU A 409 22.67 -0.42 0.86
N THR A 410 22.95 -1.72 0.75
CA THR A 410 22.05 -2.69 0.09
C THR A 410 20.97 -3.18 1.04
N ARG A 411 19.89 -3.77 0.48
CA ARG A 411 18.82 -4.41 1.27
C ARG A 411 19.37 -5.53 2.16
N ASP A 412 20.26 -6.35 1.61
CA ASP A 412 20.83 -7.50 2.32
C ASP A 412 21.82 -7.02 3.40
N GLY A 413 22.60 -5.97 3.14
CA GLY A 413 23.45 -5.33 4.13
C GLY A 413 22.64 -4.72 5.30
N ARG A 414 21.50 -4.10 5.04
CA ARG A 414 20.60 -3.61 6.11
C ARG A 414 20.01 -4.73 6.95
N ALA A 415 19.69 -5.88 6.36
CA ALA A 415 19.23 -7.04 7.11
C ALA A 415 20.30 -7.54 8.08
N VAL A 416 21.57 -7.61 7.64
CA VAL A 416 22.70 -7.96 8.51
C VAL A 416 22.88 -6.93 9.63
N MET A 417 22.75 -5.63 9.35
CA MET A 417 22.80 -4.58 10.38
C MET A 417 21.70 -4.72 11.43
N VAL A 418 20.48 -5.09 11.01
CA VAL A 418 19.36 -5.31 11.94
C VAL A 418 19.66 -6.49 12.86
N ASP A 419 20.20 -7.57 12.35
CA ASP A 419 20.55 -8.74 13.16
C ASP A 419 21.69 -8.44 14.13
N ASP A 420 22.75 -7.75 13.69
CA ASP A 420 23.85 -7.29 14.55
C ASP A 420 23.35 -6.32 15.63
N PHE A 421 22.48 -5.38 15.28
CA PHE A 421 21.85 -4.48 16.23
C PHE A 421 21.10 -5.25 17.35
N PHE A 422 20.28 -6.22 17.00
CA PHE A 422 19.54 -7.00 18.00
C PHE A 422 20.46 -7.87 18.87
N ASN A 423 21.56 -8.40 18.31
CA ASN A 423 22.57 -9.13 19.08
C ASN A 423 23.27 -8.20 20.08
N ARG A 424 23.67 -6.99 19.67
CA ARG A 424 24.27 -5.99 20.57
C ARG A 424 23.28 -5.52 21.64
N LEU A 425 22.04 -5.24 21.27
CA LEU A 425 21.00 -4.87 22.21
C LEU A 425 20.77 -5.97 23.25
N TRP A 426 20.70 -7.23 22.80
CA TRP A 426 20.55 -8.37 23.69
C TRP A 426 21.74 -8.51 24.65
N ASN A 427 22.97 -8.39 24.16
CA ASN A 427 24.16 -8.48 25.02
C ASN A 427 24.15 -7.42 26.13
N GLN A 428 23.73 -6.20 25.84
CA GLN A 428 23.58 -5.15 26.84
C GLN A 428 22.47 -5.48 27.86
N VAL A 429 21.33 -5.96 27.39
CA VAL A 429 20.21 -6.39 28.24
C VAL A 429 20.60 -7.57 29.13
N ALA A 430 21.31 -8.56 28.58
CA ALA A 430 21.80 -9.73 29.32
C ALA A 430 22.87 -9.33 30.35
N ASN A 431 23.84 -8.50 29.98
CA ASN A 431 24.91 -8.02 30.90
C ASN A 431 24.37 -7.20 32.05
N ALA A 432 23.34 -6.37 31.83
CA ALA A 432 22.63 -5.71 32.93
C ALA A 432 21.97 -6.70 33.90
N THR A 433 21.87 -7.98 33.49
CA THR A 433 21.35 -9.08 34.33
C THR A 433 22.40 -9.64 35.25
N ILE A 434 23.65 -9.72 34.81
CA ILE A 434 24.75 -10.34 35.55
C ILE A 434 25.23 -9.40 36.68
N ASN A 435 25.21 -8.07 36.47
CA ASN A 435 25.67 -7.09 37.42
C ASN A 435 24.68 -6.76 38.58
N CYS A 436 23.55 -7.45 38.64
CA CYS A 436 22.53 -7.28 39.69
C CYS A 436 22.33 -8.55 40.56
N ILE A 437 23.21 -9.55 40.46
CA ILE A 437 23.36 -10.69 41.35
C ILE A 437 24.61 -10.45 42.16
#